data_b648fba1f001599765475f580914cdda
#
_entry.id   b648fba1f001599765475f580914cdda
#
_cell.length_a   1.000
_cell.length_b   1.000
_cell.length_c   1.000
_cell.angle_alpha   90.00
_cell.angle_beta   90.00
_cell.angle_gamma   90.00
#
_symmetry.space_group_name_H-M   'P 1'
#
loop_
_entity.id
_entity.type
_entity.pdbx_description
1 polymer ?
#
loop_
_entity_poly.entity_id
_entity_poly.type
_entity_poly.pdbx_seq_one_letter_code
_entity_poly.pdbx_strand_id
1 'polypeptide(L)'
;SNADRRYKWQTVVSEQLVGAGFNEILNNSLTAGSYYEGLKSHPREMAVELMNPLSQELNCMRQTLLFGGLETLSHNLRRKHLSLYLFEWGKCYRFHAAKRTDETPLAAYAEDDRLGIWICGQRVHNSWAHPEEPTSVFELKAVVEQVLCRVGIETGAYTLKTADNDLYASAMEVKTRSGKLLGTFGTVSTELIKRFEIEQPVYFAELLWDALM
;
A
#
# COMPACT_ATOMS: atom_id res chain seq x y z
N SER A 1 4.60 15.03 22.15
CA SER A 1 3.30 14.34 22.07
C SER A 1 3.42 13.02 21.31
N ASN A 2 2.37 12.18 21.32
CA ASN A 2 2.34 10.97 20.48
C ASN A 2 2.40 11.31 18.98
N ALA A 3 1.81 12.43 18.58
CA ALA A 3 1.86 12.92 17.19
C ALA A 3 3.30 13.24 16.76
N ASP A 4 4.08 13.92 17.61
CA ASP A 4 5.49 14.26 17.33
C ASP A 4 6.35 13.00 17.21
N ARG A 5 6.08 12.00 18.06
CA ARG A 5 6.76 10.71 17.99
C ARG A 5 6.46 9.98 16.68
N ARG A 6 5.19 9.95 16.25
CA ARG A 6 4.76 9.31 14.98
C ARG A 6 5.41 10.00 13.78
N TYR A 7 5.36 11.32 13.73
CA TYR A 7 6.00 12.11 12.68
C TYR A 7 7.52 11.85 12.61
N LYS A 8 8.19 11.82 13.76
CA LYS A 8 9.63 11.49 13.81
C LYS A 8 9.93 10.12 13.21
N TRP A 9 9.14 9.10 13.50
CA TRP A 9 9.34 7.77 12.94
C TRP A 9 9.01 7.70 11.45
N GLN A 10 8.00 8.42 10.99
CA GLN A 10 7.73 8.56 9.55
C GLN A 10 8.92 9.18 8.82
N THR A 11 9.50 10.26 9.36
CA THR A 11 10.70 10.89 8.80
C THR A 11 11.86 9.90 8.71
N VAL A 12 12.15 9.16 9.80
CA VAL A 12 13.25 8.19 9.85
C VAL A 12 13.08 7.07 8.82
N VAL A 13 11.85 6.56 8.63
CA VAL A 13 11.55 5.52 7.62
C VAL A 13 11.59 6.12 6.22
N SER A 14 11.09 7.34 6.01
CA SER A 14 11.18 8.04 4.72
C SER A 14 12.63 8.26 4.28
N GLU A 15 13.49 8.73 5.19
CA GLU A 15 14.93 8.90 4.91
C GLU A 15 15.59 7.58 4.51
N GLN A 16 15.22 6.48 5.17
CA GLN A 16 15.70 5.14 4.81
C GLN A 16 15.25 4.71 3.42
N LEU A 17 13.96 4.89 3.08
CA LEU A 17 13.41 4.55 1.78
C LEU A 17 14.03 5.41 0.67
N VAL A 18 14.15 6.72 0.88
CA VAL A 18 14.82 7.64 -0.06
C VAL A 18 16.28 7.24 -0.25
N GLY A 19 16.99 6.90 0.83
CA GLY A 19 18.37 6.39 0.76
C GLY A 19 18.50 5.06 0.00
N ALA A 20 17.43 4.26 -0.07
CA ALA A 20 17.35 3.04 -0.85
C ALA A 20 16.84 3.27 -2.31
N GLY A 21 16.67 4.53 -2.74
CA GLY A 21 16.27 4.88 -4.09
C GLY A 21 14.77 5.00 -4.34
N PHE A 22 13.95 4.99 -3.29
CA PHE A 22 12.51 5.21 -3.42
C PHE A 22 12.17 6.70 -3.53
N ASN A 23 11.11 7.01 -4.27
CA ASN A 23 10.54 8.34 -4.37
C ASN A 23 9.22 8.38 -3.61
N GLU A 24 9.05 9.41 -2.79
CA GLU A 24 7.77 9.66 -2.12
C GLU A 24 6.74 10.18 -3.12
N ILE A 25 5.54 9.65 -3.05
CA ILE A 25 4.39 10.12 -3.82
C ILE A 25 3.27 10.54 -2.89
N LEU A 26 2.39 11.38 -3.39
CA LEU A 26 1.21 11.85 -2.68
C LEU A 26 0.01 11.77 -3.61
N ASN A 27 -0.90 10.85 -3.34
CA ASN A 27 -2.13 10.69 -4.10
C ASN A 27 -3.33 11.24 -3.32
N ASN A 28 -4.42 11.52 -4.06
CA ASN A 28 -5.66 11.96 -3.45
C ASN A 28 -6.25 10.85 -2.55
N SER A 29 -6.84 11.26 -1.43
CA SER A 29 -7.61 10.34 -0.57
C SER A 29 -8.97 9.97 -1.19
N LEU A 30 -9.46 10.75 -2.16
CA LEU A 30 -10.62 10.42 -2.96
C LEU A 30 -10.22 9.55 -4.15
N THR A 31 -11.07 8.57 -4.46
CA THR A 31 -10.83 7.58 -5.52
C THR A 31 -12.14 7.15 -6.17
N ALA A 32 -12.03 6.35 -7.23
CA ALA A 32 -13.18 5.75 -7.89
C ALA A 32 -13.71 4.55 -7.11
N GLY A 33 -14.98 4.58 -6.73
CA GLY A 33 -15.64 3.45 -6.08
C GLY A 33 -15.67 2.18 -6.93
N SER A 34 -15.61 2.33 -8.26
CA SER A 34 -15.52 1.20 -9.20
C SER A 34 -14.27 0.33 -9.02
N TYR A 35 -13.21 0.83 -8.41
CA TYR A 35 -12.03 0.03 -8.11
C TYR A 35 -12.30 -1.10 -7.10
N TYR A 36 -13.32 -0.93 -6.26
CA TYR A 36 -13.70 -1.88 -5.21
C TYR A 36 -14.79 -2.87 -5.64
N GLU A 37 -15.32 -2.74 -6.86
CA GLU A 37 -16.33 -3.65 -7.38
C GLU A 37 -15.77 -5.06 -7.54
N GLY A 38 -16.45 -6.02 -6.92
CA GLY A 38 -16.08 -7.44 -6.96
C GLY A 38 -14.94 -7.84 -6.01
N LEU A 39 -14.35 -6.90 -5.27
CA LEU A 39 -13.32 -7.20 -4.28
C LEU A 39 -13.92 -7.71 -2.97
N LYS A 40 -13.39 -8.84 -2.47
CA LYS A 40 -13.77 -9.43 -1.17
C LYS A 40 -12.98 -8.82 -0.02
N SER A 41 -11.70 -8.52 -0.24
CA SER A 41 -10.81 -7.95 0.79
C SER A 41 -11.13 -6.47 1.09
N HIS A 42 -11.69 -5.76 0.11
CA HIS A 42 -12.07 -4.35 0.19
C HIS A 42 -13.45 -4.15 -0.45
N PRO A 43 -14.54 -4.65 0.20
CA PRO A 43 -15.86 -4.61 -0.37
C PRO A 43 -16.34 -3.17 -0.60
N ARG A 44 -17.07 -2.96 -1.70
CA ARG A 44 -17.62 -1.65 -2.07
C ARG A 44 -18.50 -1.05 -0.97
N GLU A 45 -19.22 -1.88 -0.23
CA GLU A 45 -20.13 -1.51 0.86
C GLU A 45 -19.38 -0.91 2.06
N MET A 46 -18.09 -1.18 2.17
CA MET A 46 -17.23 -0.60 3.21
C MET A 46 -16.55 0.71 2.78
N ALA A 47 -16.77 1.17 1.55
CA ALA A 47 -16.25 2.46 1.11
C ALA A 47 -17.03 3.62 1.75
N VAL A 48 -16.33 4.65 2.16
CA VAL A 48 -16.93 5.92 2.61
C VAL A 48 -17.29 6.72 1.37
N GLU A 49 -18.58 6.79 1.04
CA GLU A 49 -19.09 7.49 -0.12
C GLU A 49 -19.28 8.99 0.14
N LEU A 50 -19.03 9.80 -0.89
CA LEU A 50 -19.33 11.22 -0.85
C LEU A 50 -20.80 11.44 -1.25
N MET A 51 -21.48 12.33 -0.51
CA MET A 51 -22.89 12.69 -0.82
C MET A 51 -22.99 13.46 -2.14
N ASN A 52 -22.01 14.33 -2.45
CA ASN A 52 -21.99 15.16 -3.65
C ASN A 52 -20.60 15.06 -4.30
N PRO A 53 -20.25 13.96 -5.00
CA PRO A 53 -18.96 13.82 -5.63
C PRO A 53 -18.79 14.77 -6.81
N LEU A 54 -17.59 15.33 -6.99
CA LEU A 54 -17.26 16.19 -8.12
C LEU A 54 -17.22 15.41 -9.45
N SER A 55 -16.90 14.13 -9.40
CA SER A 55 -16.90 13.21 -10.54
C SER A 55 -17.10 11.77 -10.07
N GLN A 56 -17.42 10.87 -11.03
CA GLN A 56 -17.50 9.43 -10.75
C GLN A 56 -16.13 8.82 -10.41
N GLU A 57 -15.05 9.46 -10.81
CA GLU A 57 -13.68 9.04 -10.53
C GLU A 57 -13.21 9.43 -9.11
N LEU A 58 -13.95 10.31 -8.43
CA LEU A 58 -13.62 10.81 -7.08
C LEU A 58 -14.87 10.78 -6.19
N ASN A 59 -15.53 9.63 -6.12
CA ASN A 59 -16.83 9.49 -5.47
C ASN A 59 -16.78 8.80 -4.10
N CYS A 60 -15.61 8.28 -3.69
CA CYS A 60 -15.45 7.68 -2.36
C CYS A 60 -14.04 7.89 -1.80
N MET A 61 -13.90 7.66 -0.48
CA MET A 61 -12.60 7.63 0.18
C MET A 61 -11.90 6.28 -0.04
N ARG A 62 -10.58 6.31 -0.20
CA ARG A 62 -9.76 5.12 -0.44
C ARG A 62 -9.74 4.16 0.75
N GLN A 63 -9.90 2.86 0.50
CA GLN A 63 -9.75 1.79 1.48
C GLN A 63 -8.32 1.21 1.53
N THR A 64 -7.53 1.42 0.49
CA THR A 64 -6.13 1.01 0.33
C THR A 64 -5.37 2.06 -0.44
N LEU A 65 -4.05 2.12 -0.26
CA LEU A 65 -3.17 3.00 -1.05
C LEU A 65 -2.87 2.43 -2.45
N LEU A 66 -3.16 1.13 -2.68
CA LEU A 66 -2.78 0.42 -3.91
C LEU A 66 -3.18 1.17 -5.17
N PHE A 67 -4.45 1.58 -5.30
CA PHE A 67 -4.98 2.11 -6.56
C PHE A 67 -4.37 3.45 -6.97
N GLY A 68 -4.19 4.37 -6.03
CA GLY A 68 -3.49 5.64 -6.30
C GLY A 68 -2.04 5.40 -6.75
N GLY A 69 -1.36 4.42 -6.15
CA GLY A 69 -0.03 4.02 -6.59
C GLY A 69 -0.04 3.40 -8.00
N LEU A 70 -1.05 2.57 -8.34
CA LEU A 70 -1.18 2.02 -9.71
C LEU A 70 -1.44 3.11 -10.74
N GLU A 71 -2.25 4.12 -10.44
CA GLU A 71 -2.44 5.29 -11.30
C GLU A 71 -1.12 6.02 -11.55
N THR A 72 -0.35 6.26 -10.48
CA THR A 72 0.96 6.90 -10.56
C THR A 72 1.96 6.07 -11.37
N LEU A 73 1.99 4.74 -11.17
CA LEU A 73 2.82 3.82 -11.95
C LEU A 73 2.45 3.88 -13.43
N SER A 74 1.17 3.72 -13.78
CA SER A 74 0.66 3.79 -15.15
C SER A 74 1.06 5.08 -15.84
N HIS A 75 0.87 6.22 -15.14
CA HIS A 75 1.24 7.53 -15.66
C HIS A 75 2.73 7.66 -16.00
N ASN A 76 3.61 7.16 -15.14
CA ASN A 76 5.06 7.22 -15.33
C ASN A 76 5.55 6.21 -16.38
N LEU A 77 4.99 4.99 -16.40
CA LEU A 77 5.34 3.97 -17.40
C LEU A 77 5.02 4.42 -18.83
N ARG A 78 3.88 5.10 -19.05
CA ARG A 78 3.55 5.72 -20.35
C ARG A 78 4.58 6.78 -20.77
N ARG A 79 5.31 7.38 -19.83
CA ARG A 79 6.40 8.33 -20.06
C ARG A 79 7.79 7.69 -20.15
N LYS A 80 7.83 6.35 -20.28
CA LYS A 80 9.09 5.57 -20.41
C LYS A 80 9.98 5.53 -19.16
N HIS A 81 9.42 5.85 -17.99
CA HIS A 81 10.07 5.55 -16.71
C HIS A 81 9.75 4.10 -16.33
N LEU A 82 10.58 3.16 -16.80
CA LEU A 82 10.26 1.73 -16.75
C LEU A 82 10.57 1.06 -15.40
N SER A 83 11.38 1.68 -14.56
CA SER A 83 11.74 1.17 -13.23
C SER A 83 11.35 2.19 -12.18
N LEU A 84 10.45 1.80 -11.28
CA LEU A 84 9.84 2.70 -10.32
C LEU A 84 9.84 2.08 -8.93
N TYR A 85 10.39 2.82 -7.98
CA TYR A 85 10.45 2.52 -6.56
C TYR A 85 9.74 3.67 -5.85
N LEU A 86 8.54 3.42 -5.36
CA LEU A 86 7.65 4.46 -4.83
C LEU A 86 7.19 4.11 -3.42
N PHE A 87 6.95 5.14 -2.60
CA PHE A 87 6.25 4.97 -1.32
C PHE A 87 5.32 6.15 -1.04
N GLU A 88 4.30 5.91 -0.24
CA GLU A 88 3.33 6.92 0.19
C GLU A 88 2.94 6.72 1.65
N TRP A 89 2.95 7.79 2.42
CA TRP A 89 2.25 7.89 3.68
C TRP A 89 0.84 8.37 3.43
N GLY A 90 -0.15 7.62 3.87
CA GLY A 90 -1.53 8.01 3.62
C GLY A 90 -2.51 7.37 4.58
N LYS A 91 -3.69 7.99 4.67
CA LYS A 91 -4.82 7.46 5.41
C LYS A 91 -5.71 6.65 4.50
N CYS A 92 -6.25 5.57 5.06
CA CYS A 92 -7.28 4.74 4.44
C CYS A 92 -8.54 4.75 5.31
N TYR A 93 -9.69 4.65 4.68
CA TYR A 93 -10.97 4.88 5.32
C TYR A 93 -11.91 3.70 5.10
N ARG A 94 -12.70 3.36 6.11
CA ARG A 94 -13.70 2.30 6.03
C ARG A 94 -14.98 2.69 6.74
N PHE A 95 -16.09 2.26 6.18
CA PHE A 95 -17.42 2.38 6.76
C PHE A 95 -17.91 1.02 7.27
N HIS A 96 -18.31 0.96 8.52
CA HIS A 96 -18.85 -0.22 9.18
C HIS A 96 -20.30 0.02 9.61
N ALA A 97 -21.25 -0.27 8.74
CA ALA A 97 -22.67 0.00 8.99
C ALA A 97 -23.17 -0.53 10.33
N ALA A 98 -22.71 -1.72 10.74
CA ALA A 98 -23.09 -2.35 12.01
C ALA A 98 -22.65 -1.58 13.27
N LYS A 99 -21.70 -0.64 13.17
CA LYS A 99 -21.22 0.19 14.28
C LYS A 99 -21.96 1.53 14.39
N ARG A 100 -22.85 1.82 13.43
CA ARG A 100 -23.61 3.07 13.43
C ARG A 100 -24.75 2.99 14.44
N THR A 101 -24.80 3.94 15.36
CA THR A 101 -25.92 4.16 16.26
C THR A 101 -26.35 5.61 16.20
N ASP A 102 -27.58 5.93 16.62
CA ASP A 102 -28.06 7.32 16.65
C ASP A 102 -27.26 8.17 17.64
N GLU A 103 -26.76 7.56 18.71
CA GLU A 103 -25.93 8.24 19.72
C GLU A 103 -24.49 8.45 19.29
N THR A 104 -23.94 7.55 18.44
CA THR A 104 -22.56 7.57 17.98
C THR A 104 -22.43 7.35 16.47
N PRO A 105 -22.95 8.25 15.62
CA PRO A 105 -22.97 8.05 14.17
C PRO A 105 -21.55 7.95 13.56
N LEU A 106 -20.54 8.59 14.17
CA LEU A 106 -19.16 8.55 13.71
C LEU A 106 -18.42 7.25 14.05
N ALA A 107 -18.93 6.42 14.96
CA ALA A 107 -18.33 5.13 15.31
C ALA A 107 -18.32 4.13 14.13
N ALA A 108 -19.15 4.38 13.11
CA ALA A 108 -19.16 3.60 11.88
C ALA A 108 -17.95 3.87 10.94
N TYR A 109 -17.23 4.96 11.15
CA TYR A 109 -16.11 5.36 10.29
C TYR A 109 -14.79 5.01 10.98
N ALA A 110 -13.95 4.30 10.26
CA ALA A 110 -12.57 4.01 10.67
C ALA A 110 -11.59 4.73 9.75
N GLU A 111 -10.52 5.24 10.34
CA GLU A 111 -9.43 5.92 9.65
C GLU A 111 -8.11 5.34 10.18
N ASP A 112 -7.29 4.82 9.28
CA ASP A 112 -6.01 4.17 9.61
C ASP A 112 -4.86 4.85 8.85
N ASP A 113 -3.75 5.13 9.53
CA ASP A 113 -2.51 5.56 8.88
C ASP A 113 -1.76 4.36 8.30
N ARG A 114 -1.30 4.47 7.06
CA ARG A 114 -0.61 3.41 6.34
C ARG A 114 0.63 3.90 5.61
N LEU A 115 1.56 2.97 5.39
CA LEU A 115 2.68 3.11 4.47
C LEU A 115 2.46 2.15 3.31
N GLY A 116 2.31 2.70 2.11
CA GLY A 116 2.32 1.95 0.84
C GLY A 116 3.71 1.98 0.21
N ILE A 117 4.15 0.85 -0.33
CA ILE A 117 5.43 0.72 -1.03
C ILE A 117 5.19 -0.05 -2.33
N TRP A 118 5.64 0.49 -3.46
CA TRP A 118 5.50 -0.13 -4.79
C TRP A 118 6.87 -0.27 -5.45
N ILE A 119 7.10 -1.42 -6.06
CA ILE A 119 8.27 -1.70 -6.87
C ILE A 119 7.81 -2.27 -8.20
N CYS A 120 8.34 -1.78 -9.30
CA CYS A 120 8.20 -2.39 -10.62
C CYS A 120 9.40 -2.09 -11.52
N GLY A 121 9.62 -2.93 -12.53
CA GLY A 121 10.67 -2.77 -13.53
C GLY A 121 11.95 -3.51 -13.20
N GLN A 122 13.09 -2.86 -13.33
CA GLN A 122 14.41 -3.47 -13.21
C GLN A 122 15.08 -3.09 -11.90
N ARG A 123 15.67 -4.07 -11.24
CA ARG A 123 16.55 -3.88 -10.09
C ARG A 123 17.91 -3.37 -10.52
N VAL A 124 18.46 -3.96 -11.59
CA VAL A 124 19.75 -3.59 -12.20
C VAL A 124 19.50 -3.21 -13.63
N HIS A 125 19.87 -1.98 -13.99
CA HIS A 125 19.83 -1.54 -15.37
C HIS A 125 20.98 -2.16 -16.16
N ASN A 126 20.73 -2.45 -17.44
CA ASN A 126 21.75 -2.98 -18.35
C ASN A 126 22.95 -2.02 -18.42
N SER A 127 24.13 -2.55 -18.20
CA SER A 127 25.40 -1.83 -18.30
C SER A 127 26.47 -2.73 -18.90
N TRP A 128 27.63 -2.15 -19.22
CA TRP A 128 28.77 -2.94 -19.70
C TRP A 128 29.26 -3.99 -18.68
N ALA A 129 29.02 -3.78 -17.39
CA ALA A 129 29.47 -4.63 -16.30
C ALA A 129 28.43 -5.64 -15.83
N HIS A 130 27.12 -5.35 -16.03
CA HIS A 130 26.03 -6.17 -15.50
C HIS A 130 24.89 -6.29 -16.51
N PRO A 131 24.33 -7.49 -16.70
CA PRO A 131 23.09 -7.66 -17.44
C PRO A 131 21.91 -7.05 -16.66
N GLU A 132 20.83 -6.80 -17.37
CA GLU A 132 19.58 -6.34 -16.80
C GLU A 132 18.98 -7.41 -15.88
N GLU A 133 18.57 -7.01 -14.67
CA GLU A 133 17.90 -7.89 -13.73
C GLU A 133 16.52 -7.31 -13.33
N PRO A 134 15.43 -8.05 -13.50
CA PRO A 134 14.11 -7.60 -13.08
C PRO A 134 14.01 -7.52 -11.55
N THR A 135 13.13 -6.66 -11.07
CA THR A 135 12.72 -6.63 -9.66
C THR A 135 11.97 -7.91 -9.28
N SER A 136 11.88 -8.19 -8.01
CA SER A 136 11.18 -9.37 -7.49
C SER A 136 10.45 -9.09 -6.18
N VAL A 137 9.52 -9.98 -5.82
CA VAL A 137 8.84 -9.92 -4.52
C VAL A 137 9.83 -10.06 -3.34
N PHE A 138 10.98 -10.69 -3.55
CA PHE A 138 12.01 -10.84 -2.51
C PHE A 138 12.71 -9.51 -2.21
N GLU A 139 12.84 -8.63 -3.20
CA GLU A 139 13.34 -7.27 -3.00
C GLU A 139 12.35 -6.46 -2.16
N LEU A 140 11.06 -6.52 -2.48
CA LEU A 140 10.02 -5.89 -1.67
C LEU A 140 10.01 -6.45 -0.24
N LYS A 141 10.13 -7.78 -0.08
CA LYS A 141 10.25 -8.43 1.23
C LYS A 141 11.40 -7.85 2.04
N ALA A 142 12.59 -7.72 1.44
CA ALA A 142 13.77 -7.16 2.11
C ALA A 142 13.52 -5.72 2.58
N VAL A 143 12.86 -4.89 1.75
CA VAL A 143 12.47 -3.52 2.13
C VAL A 143 11.49 -3.52 3.31
N VAL A 144 10.46 -4.37 3.28
CA VAL A 144 9.50 -4.51 4.39
C VAL A 144 10.22 -4.91 5.68
N GLU A 145 11.11 -5.89 5.63
CA GLU A 145 11.89 -6.35 6.79
C GLU A 145 12.82 -5.25 7.33
N GLN A 146 13.42 -4.45 6.45
CA GLN A 146 14.23 -3.30 6.84
C GLN A 146 13.40 -2.21 7.53
N VAL A 147 12.19 -1.92 7.05
CA VAL A 147 11.27 -0.97 7.70
C VAL A 147 10.86 -1.48 9.08
N LEU A 148 10.51 -2.76 9.21
CA LEU A 148 10.18 -3.38 10.51
C LEU A 148 11.34 -3.28 11.49
N CYS A 149 12.54 -3.64 11.07
CA CYS A 149 13.75 -3.53 11.88
C CYS A 149 14.01 -2.08 12.31
N ARG A 150 13.79 -1.12 11.39
CA ARG A 150 14.00 0.31 11.67
C ARG A 150 13.09 0.85 12.77
N VAL A 151 11.87 0.35 12.87
CA VAL A 151 10.93 0.72 13.94
C VAL A 151 11.05 -0.15 15.20
N GLY A 152 12.07 -1.05 15.25
CA GLY A 152 12.37 -1.87 16.42
C GLY A 152 11.67 -3.23 16.43
N ILE A 153 11.08 -3.68 15.33
CA ILE A 153 10.45 -5.00 15.20
C ILE A 153 11.47 -5.94 14.52
N GLU A 154 12.25 -6.63 15.32
CA GLU A 154 13.33 -7.52 14.86
C GLU A 154 12.83 -8.84 14.28
N THR A 155 13.67 -9.48 13.47
CA THR A 155 13.45 -10.84 12.96
C THR A 155 13.15 -11.80 14.13
N GLY A 156 12.04 -12.52 14.04
CA GLY A 156 11.55 -13.41 15.11
C GLY A 156 10.51 -12.77 16.03
N ALA A 157 10.28 -11.44 16.01
CA ALA A 157 9.14 -10.81 16.66
C ALA A 157 7.84 -10.93 15.84
N TYR A 158 7.94 -11.29 14.56
CA TYR A 158 6.83 -11.48 13.64
C TYR A 158 6.93 -12.82 12.90
N THR A 159 5.86 -13.19 12.23
CA THR A 159 5.76 -14.34 11.34
C THR A 159 5.20 -13.91 9.98
N LEU A 160 5.64 -14.58 8.94
CA LEU A 160 5.09 -14.43 7.60
C LEU A 160 4.14 -15.60 7.32
N LYS A 161 2.91 -15.30 6.90
CA LYS A 161 1.90 -16.31 6.54
C LYS A 161 1.33 -15.97 5.17
N THR A 162 1.11 -17.00 4.36
CA THR A 162 0.39 -16.83 3.10
C THR A 162 -0.99 -16.23 3.36
N ALA A 163 -1.36 -15.23 2.57
CA ALA A 163 -2.65 -14.57 2.64
C ALA A 163 -3.47 -14.87 1.38
N ASP A 164 -4.76 -15.12 1.57
CA ASP A 164 -5.75 -15.10 0.50
C ASP A 164 -6.33 -13.68 0.42
N ASN A 165 -5.84 -12.90 -0.53
CA ASN A 165 -6.24 -11.51 -0.71
C ASN A 165 -6.30 -11.20 -2.20
N ASP A 166 -7.47 -10.83 -2.68
CA ASP A 166 -7.77 -10.63 -4.10
C ASP A 166 -7.10 -9.41 -4.76
N LEU A 167 -6.44 -8.56 -3.97
CA LEU A 167 -5.54 -7.52 -4.51
C LEU A 167 -4.24 -8.12 -5.09
N TYR A 168 -3.90 -9.36 -4.72
CA TYR A 168 -2.63 -9.98 -5.05
C TYR A 168 -2.80 -11.29 -5.81
N ALA A 169 -1.87 -11.58 -6.69
CA ALA A 169 -1.69 -12.92 -7.26
C ALA A 169 -1.05 -13.88 -6.25
N SER A 170 -0.19 -13.33 -5.37
CA SER A 170 0.38 -14.03 -4.22
C SER A 170 0.70 -13.01 -3.13
N ALA A 171 0.32 -13.30 -1.90
CA ALA A 171 0.51 -12.39 -0.77
C ALA A 171 1.03 -13.08 0.48
N MET A 172 1.74 -12.30 1.29
CA MET A 172 2.18 -12.67 2.62
C MET A 172 1.68 -11.61 3.62
N GLU A 173 1.06 -12.09 4.69
CA GLU A 173 0.76 -11.26 5.87
C GLU A 173 1.92 -11.28 6.83
N VAL A 174 2.26 -10.09 7.34
CA VAL A 174 3.21 -9.90 8.44
C VAL A 174 2.40 -9.79 9.72
N LYS A 175 2.56 -10.75 10.64
CA LYS A 175 1.83 -10.78 11.91
C LYS A 175 2.78 -10.87 13.08
N THR A 176 2.46 -10.19 14.18
CA THR A 176 3.15 -10.41 15.45
C THR A 176 2.94 -11.85 15.91
N ARG A 177 3.72 -12.32 16.88
CA ARG A 177 3.52 -13.64 17.50
C ARG A 177 2.13 -13.78 18.17
N SER A 178 1.55 -12.68 18.62
CA SER A 178 0.18 -12.64 19.16
C SER A 178 -0.92 -12.64 18.09
N GLY A 179 -0.55 -12.62 16.81
CA GLY A 179 -1.49 -12.65 15.68
C GLY A 179 -1.96 -11.28 15.19
N LYS A 180 -1.48 -10.16 15.76
CA LYS A 180 -1.82 -8.81 15.29
C LYS A 180 -1.21 -8.60 13.89
N LEU A 181 -2.02 -8.19 12.92
CA LEU A 181 -1.57 -7.85 11.57
C LEU A 181 -0.74 -6.56 11.60
N LEU A 182 0.43 -6.59 11.00
CA LEU A 182 1.33 -5.43 10.82
C LEU A 182 1.29 -4.90 9.39
N GLY A 183 0.97 -5.77 8.43
CA GLY A 183 0.85 -5.41 7.02
C GLY A 183 0.75 -6.63 6.12
N THR A 184 0.63 -6.36 4.82
CA THR A 184 0.57 -7.36 3.77
C THR A 184 1.47 -6.92 2.63
N PHE A 185 2.17 -7.85 1.99
CA PHE A 185 2.96 -7.58 0.80
C PHE A 185 2.87 -8.75 -0.18
N GLY A 186 3.13 -8.47 -1.45
CA GLY A 186 3.11 -9.51 -2.47
C GLY A 186 3.16 -8.98 -3.90
N THR A 187 2.86 -9.89 -4.83
CA THR A 187 2.71 -9.58 -6.25
C THR A 187 1.27 -9.16 -6.51
N VAL A 188 1.05 -7.98 -7.05
CA VAL A 188 -0.30 -7.47 -7.36
C VAL A 188 -0.98 -8.36 -8.39
N SER A 189 -2.30 -8.52 -8.27
CA SER A 189 -3.13 -9.29 -9.19
C SER A 189 -2.95 -8.80 -10.63
N THR A 190 -2.74 -9.75 -11.55
CA THR A 190 -2.58 -9.46 -12.99
C THR A 190 -3.83 -8.80 -13.58
N GLU A 191 -5.01 -9.14 -13.07
CA GLU A 191 -6.27 -8.53 -13.50
C GLU A 191 -6.34 -7.05 -13.09
N LEU A 192 -5.87 -6.73 -11.88
CA LEU A 192 -5.85 -5.35 -11.39
C LEU A 192 -4.85 -4.50 -12.19
N ILE A 193 -3.61 -4.95 -12.37
CA ILE A 193 -2.61 -4.15 -13.09
C ILE A 193 -3.02 -3.90 -14.55
N LYS A 194 -3.71 -4.85 -15.20
CA LYS A 194 -4.25 -4.68 -16.55
C LYS A 194 -5.31 -3.57 -16.64
N ARG A 195 -6.14 -3.38 -15.59
CA ARG A 195 -7.11 -2.27 -15.54
C ARG A 195 -6.43 -0.90 -15.61
N PHE A 196 -5.17 -0.81 -15.17
CA PHE A 196 -4.33 0.41 -15.21
C PHE A 196 -3.37 0.43 -16.41
N GLU A 197 -3.53 -0.47 -17.39
CA GLU A 197 -2.68 -0.59 -18.59
C GLU A 197 -1.20 -0.81 -18.22
N ILE A 198 -0.94 -1.55 -17.15
CA ILE A 198 0.40 -1.94 -16.72
C ILE A 198 0.68 -3.35 -17.21
N GLU A 199 1.76 -3.52 -18.00
CA GLU A 199 2.12 -4.80 -18.61
C GLU A 199 3.17 -5.58 -17.80
N GLN A 200 3.92 -4.90 -16.95
CA GLN A 200 4.98 -5.51 -16.13
C GLN A 200 4.50 -5.83 -14.72
N PRO A 201 5.13 -6.81 -14.03
CA PRO A 201 4.79 -7.13 -12.66
C PRO A 201 4.94 -5.93 -11.72
N VAL A 202 3.99 -5.78 -10.81
CA VAL A 202 4.02 -4.79 -9.73
C VAL A 202 4.05 -5.53 -8.40
N TYR A 203 4.96 -5.16 -7.54
CA TYR A 203 5.07 -5.64 -6.16
C TYR A 203 4.63 -4.52 -5.22
N PHE A 204 3.72 -4.86 -4.30
CA PHE A 204 3.11 -3.88 -3.40
C PHE A 204 3.13 -4.37 -1.96
N ALA A 205 3.49 -3.47 -1.05
CA ALA A 205 3.34 -3.67 0.38
C ALA A 205 2.49 -2.56 0.98
N GLU A 206 1.61 -2.91 1.92
CA GLU A 206 0.84 -1.97 2.71
C GLU A 206 1.03 -2.30 4.19
N LEU A 207 1.69 -1.41 4.93
CA LEU A 207 1.97 -1.55 6.34
C LEU A 207 1.00 -0.71 7.17
N LEU A 208 0.44 -1.30 8.22
CA LEU A 208 -0.49 -0.65 9.16
C LEU A 208 0.31 0.16 10.17
N TRP A 209 0.45 1.48 9.94
CA TRP A 209 1.32 2.31 10.76
C TRP A 209 0.92 2.35 12.23
N ASP A 210 -0.38 2.38 12.52
CA ASP A 210 -0.90 2.30 13.88
C ASP A 210 -0.57 0.97 14.60
N ALA A 211 -0.33 -0.07 13.84
CA ALA A 211 0.03 -1.36 14.39
C ALA A 211 1.53 -1.49 14.68
N LEU A 212 2.37 -0.68 14.00
CA LEU A 212 3.82 -0.64 14.16
C LEU A 212 4.27 0.24 15.32
N MET A 213 3.46 1.24 15.70
CA MET A 213 3.75 2.22 16.75
C MET A 213 3.15 1.83 18.08
#